data_0412d15b5e0b25911281588dd6e8be96
#
_entry.id   0412d15b5e0b25911281588dd6e8be96
#
_cell.length_a   1.000
_cell.length_b   1.000
_cell.length_c   1.000
_cell.angle_alpha   90.00
_cell.angle_beta   90.00
_cell.angle_gamma   90.00
#
_symmetry.space_group_name_H-M   'P 1'
#
loop_
_entity.id
_entity.type
_entity.pdbx_description
1 polymer ?
#
loop_
_entity_poly.entity_id
_entity_poly.type
_entity_poly.pdbx_seq_one_letter_code
_entity_poly.pdbx_strand_id
1 'polypeptide(L)'
;MAWLNQVAKITLINLQNVPRRLGTSLVVVVGIAGVVGVLVSVLAMSEGFRHTLASTGRPSRVMMLRAGSDAELSSGVARDQAVVLASLPAIARDAQGRPLVSAEIVVMVDLPRKGQTDPNNVPFRGVQPPAFRVRDEVAIVEGRPFTRGVREVIVGRKAAAQFEGLAVGSRIAFRDSDWTVVGVFTSGGDVHESEIWADADVAMSAFRRDGFQSVTAALGDPSDAGLAALKESIARDRRLAISVLREPEYYAKQASVLGELIDGLGYSVSVFMAVGATFGALNCMYSAITSRQVEIATLRAIGFGGAPVVASVMVEALVLALVGGVVGGALAYVYCDGASLSTLNFNTFSQVAFDFRVTAALLAKGLGWALVIGLLGGLPPAVRAARLPVTVALRTG
;
A
#
# COMPACT_ATOMS: atom_id res chain seq x y z
N MET A 1 -28.41 7.38 39.50
CA MET A 1 -27.58 6.29 40.01
C MET A 1 -28.22 4.89 39.86
N ALA A 2 -29.53 4.69 40.09
CA ALA A 2 -30.17 3.39 39.97
C ALA A 2 -30.07 2.74 38.57
N TRP A 3 -30.21 3.54 37.50
CA TRP A 3 -30.14 3.06 36.12
C TRP A 3 -28.77 2.49 35.73
N LEU A 4 -27.69 3.22 36.04
CA LEU A 4 -26.31 2.76 35.77
C LEU A 4 -25.96 1.46 36.53
N ASN A 5 -26.42 1.34 37.78
CA ASN A 5 -26.23 0.12 38.57
C ASN A 5 -27.01 -1.06 37.98
N GLN A 6 -28.21 -0.83 37.43
CA GLN A 6 -28.97 -1.87 36.75
C GLN A 6 -28.27 -2.34 35.48
N VAL A 7 -27.80 -1.41 34.63
CA VAL A 7 -27.02 -1.75 33.42
C VAL A 7 -25.76 -2.53 33.80
N ALA A 8 -24.97 -2.07 34.76
CA ALA A 8 -23.74 -2.75 35.15
C ALA A 8 -23.98 -4.18 35.65
N LYS A 9 -25.00 -4.40 36.49
CA LYS A 9 -25.31 -5.75 37.01
C LYS A 9 -25.79 -6.70 35.91
N ILE A 10 -26.71 -6.26 35.01
CA ILE A 10 -27.19 -7.09 33.92
C ILE A 10 -26.05 -7.40 32.95
N THR A 11 -25.21 -6.40 32.63
CA THR A 11 -24.06 -6.58 31.74
C THR A 11 -23.06 -7.59 32.31
N LEU A 12 -22.75 -7.50 33.61
CA LEU A 12 -21.85 -8.44 34.25
C LEU A 12 -22.36 -9.88 34.18
N ILE A 13 -23.66 -10.10 34.47
CA ILE A 13 -24.30 -11.41 34.36
C ILE A 13 -24.24 -11.91 32.91
N ASN A 14 -24.50 -11.04 31.93
CA ASN A 14 -24.46 -11.40 30.52
C ASN A 14 -23.06 -11.80 30.07
N LEU A 15 -22.05 -11.03 30.42
CA LEU A 15 -20.64 -11.34 30.09
C LEU A 15 -20.14 -12.62 30.76
N GLN A 16 -20.52 -12.90 31.99
CA GLN A 16 -20.20 -14.16 32.67
C GLN A 16 -20.84 -15.39 32.01
N ASN A 17 -21.93 -15.22 31.30
CA ASN A 17 -22.61 -16.28 30.57
C ASN A 17 -22.11 -16.48 29.13
N VAL A 18 -21.30 -15.58 28.56
CA VAL A 18 -20.68 -15.71 27.22
C VAL A 18 -19.92 -17.03 27.06
N PRO A 19 -19.10 -17.51 28.03
CA PRO A 19 -18.40 -18.78 27.90
C PRO A 19 -19.33 -20.01 27.78
N ARG A 20 -20.56 -19.92 28.27
CA ARG A 20 -21.55 -21.01 28.14
C ARG A 20 -22.19 -21.09 26.76
N ARG A 21 -21.91 -20.10 25.88
CA ARG A 21 -22.46 -19.96 24.52
C ARG A 21 -21.36 -19.73 23.46
N LEU A 22 -20.22 -20.37 23.68
CA LEU A 22 -19.05 -20.21 22.81
C LEU A 22 -19.38 -20.39 21.33
N GLY A 23 -20.27 -21.32 20.96
CA GLY A 23 -20.61 -21.57 19.56
C GLY A 23 -21.21 -20.35 18.85
N THR A 24 -22.22 -19.71 19.43
CA THR A 24 -22.88 -18.54 18.81
C THR A 24 -22.03 -17.30 18.89
N SER A 25 -21.32 -17.08 20.01
CA SER A 25 -20.41 -15.97 20.19
C SER A 25 -19.20 -16.07 19.23
N LEU A 26 -18.67 -17.27 19.01
CA LEU A 26 -17.56 -17.52 18.10
C LEU A 26 -17.92 -17.19 16.65
N VAL A 27 -19.14 -17.52 16.19
CA VAL A 27 -19.61 -17.17 14.83
C VAL A 27 -19.57 -15.65 14.62
N VAL A 28 -20.02 -14.86 15.60
CA VAL A 28 -19.98 -13.40 15.53
C VAL A 28 -18.53 -12.89 15.50
N VAL A 29 -17.68 -13.39 16.40
CA VAL A 29 -16.28 -13.02 16.49
C VAL A 29 -15.52 -13.36 15.21
N VAL A 30 -15.68 -14.59 14.69
CA VAL A 30 -15.02 -15.03 13.44
C VAL A 30 -15.53 -14.23 12.24
N GLY A 31 -16.83 -13.98 12.15
CA GLY A 31 -17.38 -13.18 11.06
C GLY A 31 -16.81 -11.75 11.04
N ILE A 32 -16.78 -11.09 12.19
CA ILE A 32 -16.22 -9.73 12.31
C ILE A 32 -14.70 -9.75 12.11
N ALA A 33 -14.00 -10.75 12.66
CA ALA A 33 -12.55 -10.90 12.47
C ALA A 33 -12.19 -11.09 10.98
N GLY A 34 -12.99 -11.85 10.24
CA GLY A 34 -12.81 -12.00 8.79
C GLY A 34 -12.97 -10.69 8.04
N VAL A 35 -14.01 -9.90 8.33
CA VAL A 35 -14.23 -8.58 7.71
C VAL A 35 -13.07 -7.64 8.01
N VAL A 36 -12.69 -7.52 9.28
CA VAL A 36 -11.60 -6.62 9.72
C VAL A 36 -10.26 -7.08 9.17
N GLY A 37 -9.99 -8.39 9.19
CA GLY A 37 -8.77 -8.97 8.66
C GLY A 37 -8.59 -8.66 7.18
N VAL A 38 -9.62 -8.89 6.36
CA VAL A 38 -9.58 -8.58 4.92
C VAL A 38 -9.45 -7.08 4.68
N LEU A 39 -10.24 -6.24 5.35
CA LEU A 39 -10.16 -4.79 5.20
C LEU A 39 -8.75 -4.26 5.51
N VAL A 40 -8.21 -4.63 6.67
CA VAL A 40 -6.89 -4.17 7.10
C VAL A 40 -5.80 -4.69 6.15
N SER A 41 -5.88 -5.94 5.68
CA SER A 41 -4.90 -6.51 4.75
C SER A 41 -4.90 -5.78 3.40
N VAL A 42 -6.07 -5.49 2.82
CA VAL A 42 -6.15 -4.79 1.53
C VAL A 42 -5.70 -3.33 1.67
N LEU A 43 -6.09 -2.66 2.75
CA LEU A 43 -5.63 -1.29 3.00
C LEU A 43 -4.13 -1.23 3.33
N ALA A 44 -3.57 -2.26 4.01
CA ALA A 44 -2.13 -2.37 4.26
C ALA A 44 -1.33 -2.55 2.96
N MET A 45 -1.89 -3.25 1.96
CA MET A 45 -1.33 -3.35 0.62
C MET A 45 -1.24 -1.97 -0.05
N SER A 46 -2.33 -1.20 -0.04
CA SER A 46 -2.38 0.16 -0.59
C SER A 46 -1.41 1.10 0.12
N GLU A 47 -1.36 1.04 1.45
CA GLU A 47 -0.46 1.87 2.26
C GLU A 47 1.01 1.53 1.99
N GLY A 48 1.36 0.24 1.90
CA GLY A 48 2.70 -0.22 1.56
C GLY A 48 3.14 0.25 0.18
N PHE A 49 2.28 0.13 -0.82
CA PHE A 49 2.51 0.63 -2.18
C PHE A 49 2.74 2.15 -2.20
N ARG A 50 1.83 2.91 -1.58
CA ARG A 50 1.97 4.37 -1.48
C ARG A 50 3.24 4.77 -0.75
N HIS A 51 3.56 4.09 0.35
CA HIS A 51 4.77 4.38 1.12
C HIS A 51 6.04 4.14 0.29
N THR A 52 6.12 3.02 -0.45
CA THR A 52 7.28 2.71 -1.31
C THR A 52 7.46 3.77 -2.39
N LEU A 53 6.38 4.20 -3.05
CA LEU A 53 6.49 5.23 -4.07
C LEU A 53 6.75 6.62 -3.46
N ALA A 54 6.09 6.98 -2.36
CA ALA A 54 6.28 8.27 -1.70
C ALA A 54 7.66 8.42 -1.04
N SER A 55 8.30 7.32 -0.65
CA SER A 55 9.68 7.30 -0.15
C SER A 55 10.72 7.37 -1.27
N THR A 56 10.29 7.23 -2.52
CA THR A 56 11.18 7.32 -3.68
C THR A 56 11.49 8.78 -3.99
N GLY A 57 12.77 9.07 -4.10
CA GLY A 57 13.23 10.40 -4.47
C GLY A 57 13.40 11.37 -3.29
N ARG A 58 13.93 12.52 -3.60
CA ARG A 58 14.18 13.61 -2.65
C ARG A 58 13.60 14.93 -3.15
N PRO A 59 13.13 15.84 -2.26
CA PRO A 59 12.61 17.15 -2.68
C PRO A 59 13.64 18.02 -3.42
N SER A 60 14.94 17.76 -3.22
CA SER A 60 16.04 18.41 -3.93
C SER A 60 16.26 17.91 -5.35
N ARG A 61 15.56 16.85 -5.77
CA ARG A 61 15.68 16.27 -7.12
C ARG A 61 14.42 16.52 -7.93
N VAL A 62 14.64 16.68 -9.23
CA VAL A 62 13.58 16.87 -10.21
C VAL A 62 13.69 15.83 -11.32
N MET A 63 12.52 15.42 -11.79
CA MET A 63 12.36 14.63 -13.00
C MET A 63 11.82 15.52 -14.12
N MET A 64 12.48 15.47 -15.25
CA MET A 64 12.16 16.22 -16.46
C MET A 64 11.71 15.24 -17.53
N LEU A 65 10.49 15.38 -17.98
CA LEU A 65 9.82 14.54 -18.98
C LEU A 65 9.35 15.41 -20.14
N ARG A 66 9.10 14.81 -21.28
CA ARG A 66 8.45 15.52 -22.37
C ARG A 66 7.09 16.08 -21.90
N ALA A 67 6.79 17.31 -22.25
CA ALA A 67 5.51 17.94 -21.92
C ALA A 67 4.31 17.09 -22.38
N GLY A 68 3.35 16.91 -21.49
CA GLY A 68 2.18 16.05 -21.73
C GLY A 68 2.41 14.56 -21.49
N SER A 69 3.59 14.14 -21.04
CA SER A 69 3.84 12.76 -20.63
C SER A 69 3.61 12.58 -19.12
N ASP A 70 2.81 11.59 -18.75
CA ASP A 70 2.52 11.26 -17.35
C ASP A 70 3.45 10.18 -16.79
N ALA A 71 4.19 9.46 -17.65
CA ALA A 71 5.12 8.40 -17.26
C ALA A 71 6.40 8.46 -18.13
N GLU A 72 7.51 7.93 -17.60
CA GLU A 72 8.79 7.85 -18.32
C GLU A 72 8.64 7.10 -19.64
N LEU A 73 7.94 5.95 -19.65
CA LEU A 73 7.75 5.13 -20.85
C LEU A 73 7.05 5.84 -22.01
N SER A 74 6.18 6.80 -21.72
CA SER A 74 5.49 7.61 -22.72
C SER A 74 6.24 8.90 -23.08
N SER A 75 7.36 9.16 -22.40
CA SER A 75 8.19 10.35 -22.57
C SER A 75 9.34 10.10 -23.57
N GLY A 76 9.78 11.16 -24.21
CA GLY A 76 10.95 11.15 -25.09
C GLY A 76 11.65 12.49 -25.02
N VAL A 77 12.89 12.49 -24.55
CA VAL A 77 13.78 13.64 -24.46
C VAL A 77 14.93 13.42 -25.44
N ALA A 78 15.10 14.30 -26.39
CA ALA A 78 16.17 14.19 -27.37
C ALA A 78 17.54 14.42 -26.74
N ARG A 79 18.61 13.89 -27.35
CA ARG A 79 19.98 14.02 -26.81
C ARG A 79 20.43 15.46 -26.68
N ASP A 80 20.13 16.29 -27.67
CA ASP A 80 20.42 17.73 -27.68
C ASP A 80 19.67 18.47 -26.57
N GLN A 81 18.39 18.11 -26.33
CA GLN A 81 17.61 18.65 -25.21
C GLN A 81 18.24 18.30 -23.86
N ALA A 82 18.68 17.03 -23.69
CA ALA A 82 19.34 16.61 -22.44
C ALA A 82 20.63 17.40 -22.17
N VAL A 83 21.42 17.72 -23.23
CA VAL A 83 22.62 18.58 -23.10
C VAL A 83 22.24 20.00 -22.68
N VAL A 84 21.20 20.58 -23.27
CA VAL A 84 20.70 21.92 -22.89
C VAL A 84 20.22 21.92 -21.45
N LEU A 85 19.42 20.92 -21.04
CA LEU A 85 18.92 20.78 -19.67
C LEU A 85 20.07 20.71 -18.65
N ALA A 86 21.14 19.95 -18.96
CA ALA A 86 22.31 19.83 -18.08
C ALA A 86 23.11 21.17 -17.93
N SER A 87 22.93 22.08 -18.87
CA SER A 87 23.65 23.40 -18.85
C SER A 87 22.91 24.47 -18.05
N LEU A 88 21.62 24.23 -17.66
CA LEU A 88 20.81 25.23 -16.99
C LEU A 88 21.40 25.64 -15.63
N PRO A 89 21.38 26.95 -15.29
CA PRO A 89 21.99 27.48 -14.05
C PRO A 89 21.38 26.94 -12.76
N ALA A 90 20.08 26.58 -12.82
CA ALA A 90 19.33 26.04 -11.66
C ALA A 90 19.76 24.61 -11.27
N ILE A 91 20.54 23.92 -12.10
CA ILE A 91 21.03 22.57 -11.84
C ILE A 91 22.27 22.64 -10.92
N ALA A 92 22.25 21.80 -9.88
CA ALA A 92 23.38 21.65 -8.97
C ALA A 92 24.61 21.13 -9.70
N ARG A 93 25.80 21.56 -9.21
CA ARG A 93 27.07 21.10 -9.70
C ARG A 93 27.89 20.49 -8.58
N ASP A 94 28.75 19.53 -8.91
CA ASP A 94 29.67 18.94 -7.95
C ASP A 94 30.87 19.89 -7.69
N ALA A 95 31.77 19.48 -6.78
CA ALA A 95 32.97 20.25 -6.42
C ALA A 95 33.91 20.50 -7.61
N GLN A 96 33.79 19.76 -8.70
CA GLN A 96 34.54 19.92 -9.95
C GLN A 96 33.76 20.73 -11.01
N GLY A 97 32.62 21.34 -10.65
CA GLY A 97 31.79 22.13 -11.54
C GLY A 97 30.95 21.30 -12.53
N ARG A 98 30.93 19.99 -12.44
CA ARG A 98 30.14 19.10 -13.34
C ARG A 98 28.70 19.09 -12.92
N PRO A 99 27.72 19.16 -13.85
CA PRO A 99 26.33 19.17 -13.52
C PRO A 99 25.87 17.81 -12.90
N LEU A 100 25.04 17.85 -11.89
CA LEU A 100 24.43 16.69 -11.27
C LEU A 100 23.12 16.36 -12.01
N VAL A 101 23.27 15.78 -13.20
CA VAL A 101 22.20 15.39 -14.12
C VAL A 101 22.49 14.01 -14.66
N SER A 102 21.46 13.17 -14.73
CA SER A 102 21.45 11.88 -15.42
C SER A 102 20.31 11.85 -16.42
N ALA A 103 20.64 11.74 -17.70
CA ALA A 103 19.67 11.43 -18.72
C ALA A 103 19.52 9.91 -18.79
N GLU A 104 18.28 9.43 -18.76
CA GLU A 104 17.98 8.03 -18.49
C GLU A 104 17.08 7.42 -19.55
N ILE A 105 17.39 6.21 -19.94
CA ILE A 105 16.54 5.36 -20.77
C ILE A 105 15.82 4.36 -19.87
N VAL A 106 14.52 4.21 -20.05
CA VAL A 106 13.73 3.20 -19.36
C VAL A 106 13.02 2.32 -20.38
N VAL A 107 13.24 1.02 -20.28
CA VAL A 107 12.58 0.00 -21.11
C VAL A 107 12.09 -1.14 -20.23
N MET A 108 11.07 -1.88 -20.69
CA MET A 108 10.65 -3.10 -20.03
C MET A 108 11.35 -4.30 -20.64
N VAL A 109 11.84 -5.18 -19.78
CA VAL A 109 12.41 -6.48 -20.16
C VAL A 109 11.62 -7.59 -19.47
N ASP A 110 11.53 -8.72 -20.13
CA ASP A 110 10.77 -9.87 -19.66
C ASP A 110 11.71 -10.83 -18.91
N LEU A 111 11.36 -11.14 -17.67
CA LEU A 111 12.07 -12.13 -16.86
C LEU A 111 11.08 -13.04 -16.12
N PRO A 112 11.37 -14.35 -16.00
CA PRO A 112 10.57 -15.25 -15.19
C PRO A 112 10.81 -14.96 -13.70
N ARG A 113 9.74 -15.04 -12.91
CA ARG A 113 9.85 -15.05 -11.45
C ARG A 113 10.40 -16.40 -10.99
N LYS A 114 11.08 -16.40 -9.85
CA LYS A 114 11.54 -17.63 -9.20
C LYS A 114 10.37 -18.59 -8.96
N GLY A 115 10.48 -19.79 -9.52
CA GLY A 115 9.44 -20.81 -9.43
C GLY A 115 8.24 -20.63 -10.36
N GLN A 116 8.30 -19.68 -11.32
CA GLN A 116 7.27 -19.46 -12.35
C GLN A 116 7.91 -19.40 -13.71
N THR A 117 7.19 -19.85 -14.74
CA THR A 117 7.66 -19.82 -16.15
C THR A 117 7.17 -18.60 -16.92
N ASP A 118 6.13 -17.94 -16.42
CA ASP A 118 5.52 -16.81 -17.12
C ASP A 118 6.43 -15.58 -17.06
N PRO A 119 6.65 -14.89 -18.21
CA PRO A 119 7.43 -13.68 -18.27
C PRO A 119 6.74 -12.54 -17.52
N ASN A 120 7.52 -11.75 -16.81
CA ASN A 120 7.05 -10.58 -16.08
C ASN A 120 7.89 -9.36 -16.45
N ASN A 121 7.24 -8.22 -16.58
CA ASN A 121 7.87 -6.96 -16.96
C ASN A 121 8.74 -6.40 -15.83
N VAL A 122 10.05 -6.32 -16.06
CA VAL A 122 11.02 -5.73 -15.14
C VAL A 122 11.56 -4.44 -15.76
N PRO A 123 11.60 -3.31 -15.02
CA PRO A 123 12.19 -2.09 -15.53
C PRO A 123 13.70 -2.27 -15.72
N PHE A 124 14.16 -1.96 -16.91
CA PHE A 124 15.57 -1.84 -17.23
C PHE A 124 15.89 -0.37 -17.45
N ARG A 125 16.76 0.19 -16.62
CA ARG A 125 17.15 1.60 -16.65
C ARG A 125 18.60 1.73 -17.10
N GLY A 126 18.83 2.44 -18.20
CA GLY A 126 20.16 2.90 -18.58
C GLY A 126 20.41 4.26 -17.96
N VAL A 127 21.45 4.40 -17.17
CA VAL A 127 21.80 5.63 -16.45
C VAL A 127 23.15 6.19 -16.89
N GLN A 128 23.30 7.50 -16.83
CA GLN A 128 24.58 8.15 -17.04
C GLN A 128 25.44 8.13 -15.75
N PRO A 129 26.77 8.27 -15.84
CA PRO A 129 27.67 8.20 -14.66
C PRO A 129 27.30 9.14 -13.50
N PRO A 130 26.71 10.35 -13.71
CA PRO A 130 26.27 11.20 -12.61
C PRO A 130 25.12 10.62 -11.78
N ALA A 131 24.38 9.59 -12.26
CA ALA A 131 23.22 9.02 -11.56
C ALA A 131 23.53 8.63 -10.11
N PHE A 132 24.68 7.99 -9.86
CA PHE A 132 25.10 7.60 -8.50
C PHE A 132 25.43 8.78 -7.58
N ARG A 133 25.63 9.98 -8.12
CA ARG A 133 25.81 11.21 -7.33
C ARG A 133 24.50 11.98 -7.20
N VAL A 134 23.62 11.86 -8.17
CA VAL A 134 22.27 12.42 -8.10
C VAL A 134 21.44 11.62 -7.10
N ARG A 135 21.60 10.28 -7.09
CA ARG A 135 20.94 9.34 -6.16
C ARG A 135 21.97 8.75 -5.21
N ASP A 136 22.36 9.53 -4.21
CA ASP A 136 23.38 9.19 -3.22
C ASP A 136 22.95 8.09 -2.22
N GLU A 137 21.67 7.76 -2.20
CA GLU A 137 21.13 6.61 -1.47
C GLU A 137 21.42 5.26 -2.13
N VAL A 138 21.80 5.24 -3.41
CA VAL A 138 22.13 4.00 -4.13
C VAL A 138 23.49 3.48 -3.67
N ALA A 139 23.48 2.31 -3.06
CA ALA A 139 24.69 1.63 -2.56
C ALA A 139 24.81 0.21 -3.11
N ILE A 140 26.00 -0.15 -3.58
CA ILE A 140 26.29 -1.55 -3.99
C ILE A 140 26.46 -2.39 -2.73
N VAL A 141 25.67 -3.43 -2.58
CA VAL A 141 25.71 -4.34 -1.42
C VAL A 141 26.39 -5.67 -1.73
N GLU A 142 26.48 -6.02 -3.02
CA GLU A 142 27.17 -7.23 -3.49
C GLU A 142 27.81 -6.95 -4.86
N GLY A 143 29.00 -7.48 -5.08
CA GLY A 143 29.72 -7.29 -6.34
C GLY A 143 30.31 -5.89 -6.52
N ARG A 144 30.16 -5.33 -7.71
CA ARG A 144 30.71 -4.02 -8.09
C ARG A 144 29.72 -3.24 -8.99
N PRO A 145 29.91 -1.91 -9.15
CA PRO A 145 29.17 -1.16 -10.17
C PRO A 145 29.54 -1.64 -11.59
N PHE A 146 28.66 -1.41 -12.55
CA PHE A 146 28.91 -1.72 -13.96
C PHE A 146 30.00 -0.82 -14.55
N THR A 147 30.73 -1.34 -15.52
CA THR A 147 31.76 -0.60 -16.27
C THR A 147 31.11 0.12 -17.44
N ARG A 148 31.45 1.41 -17.61
CA ARG A 148 30.94 2.21 -18.72
C ARG A 148 31.34 1.61 -20.07
N GLY A 149 30.39 1.60 -21.00
CA GLY A 149 30.58 1.08 -22.36
C GLY A 149 30.57 -0.45 -22.47
N VAL A 150 30.34 -1.16 -21.36
CA VAL A 150 30.28 -2.63 -21.32
C VAL A 150 28.85 -3.08 -21.03
N ARG A 151 28.45 -4.24 -21.59
CA ARG A 151 27.15 -4.87 -21.34
C ARG A 151 27.14 -5.53 -19.96
N GLU A 152 27.27 -4.74 -18.94
CA GLU A 152 27.18 -5.11 -17.53
C GLU A 152 25.95 -4.47 -16.91
N VAL A 153 25.32 -5.17 -15.98
CA VAL A 153 24.16 -4.69 -15.22
C VAL A 153 24.40 -4.84 -13.73
N ILE A 154 23.83 -3.93 -12.97
CA ILE A 154 23.58 -4.10 -11.54
C ILE A 154 22.10 -4.22 -11.32
N VAL A 155 21.69 -4.98 -10.30
CA VAL A 155 20.30 -5.35 -10.05
C VAL A 155 19.87 -4.81 -8.70
N GLY A 156 18.69 -4.23 -8.62
CA GLY A 156 18.11 -3.88 -7.35
C GLY A 156 17.85 -5.11 -6.49
N ARG A 157 18.01 -4.99 -5.18
CA ARG A 157 17.89 -6.10 -4.24
C ARG A 157 16.53 -6.80 -4.31
N LYS A 158 15.43 -6.07 -4.51
CA LYS A 158 14.08 -6.63 -4.64
C LYS A 158 13.93 -7.38 -5.97
N ALA A 159 14.51 -6.87 -7.06
CA ALA A 159 14.53 -7.58 -8.34
C ALA A 159 15.33 -8.88 -8.24
N ALA A 160 16.53 -8.85 -7.66
CA ALA A 160 17.38 -10.03 -7.45
C ALA A 160 16.70 -11.11 -6.57
N ALA A 161 15.88 -10.68 -5.60
CA ALA A 161 15.12 -11.59 -4.75
C ALA A 161 13.98 -12.30 -5.49
N GLN A 162 13.33 -11.64 -6.45
CA GLN A 162 12.09 -12.11 -7.07
C GLN A 162 12.28 -12.80 -8.42
N PHE A 163 13.27 -12.42 -9.23
CA PHE A 163 13.45 -12.92 -10.59
C PHE A 163 14.60 -13.92 -10.72
N GLU A 164 14.49 -14.81 -11.69
CA GLU A 164 15.54 -15.77 -12.00
C GLU A 164 16.68 -15.13 -12.81
N GLY A 165 17.88 -15.71 -12.73
CA GLY A 165 19.04 -15.30 -13.51
C GLY A 165 19.71 -13.99 -13.06
N LEU A 166 19.29 -13.37 -11.96
CA LEU A 166 19.79 -12.09 -11.47
C LEU A 166 20.89 -12.20 -10.39
N ALA A 167 21.49 -13.37 -10.21
CA ALA A 167 22.63 -13.52 -9.30
C ALA A 167 23.91 -12.89 -9.88
N VAL A 168 24.79 -12.37 -9.03
CA VAL A 168 26.09 -11.82 -9.45
C VAL A 168 26.89 -12.92 -10.20
N GLY A 169 27.42 -12.56 -11.36
CA GLY A 169 28.11 -13.48 -12.27
C GLY A 169 27.23 -14.15 -13.31
N SER A 170 25.91 -14.09 -13.18
CA SER A 170 24.97 -14.66 -14.17
C SER A 170 24.98 -13.87 -15.48
N ARG A 171 24.64 -14.57 -16.58
CA ARG A 171 24.37 -13.95 -17.88
C ARG A 171 22.89 -13.99 -18.17
N ILE A 172 22.35 -12.88 -18.62
CA ILE A 172 20.97 -12.70 -19.03
C ILE A 172 20.92 -12.15 -20.44
N ALA A 173 20.02 -12.72 -21.24
CA ALA A 173 19.78 -12.27 -22.61
C ALA A 173 18.54 -11.36 -22.64
N PHE A 174 18.69 -10.15 -23.16
CA PHE A 174 17.57 -9.27 -23.49
C PHE A 174 17.60 -8.96 -24.98
N ARG A 175 16.54 -9.34 -25.70
CA ARG A 175 16.51 -9.31 -27.18
C ARG A 175 17.73 -10.03 -27.76
N ASP A 176 18.52 -9.32 -28.56
CA ASP A 176 19.72 -9.82 -29.25
C ASP A 176 21.02 -9.50 -28.47
N SER A 177 20.93 -9.28 -27.17
CA SER A 177 22.08 -8.80 -26.37
C SER A 177 22.22 -9.57 -25.08
N ASP A 178 23.43 -10.08 -24.83
CA ASP A 178 23.80 -10.72 -23.57
C ASP A 178 24.36 -9.68 -22.60
N TRP A 179 23.93 -9.78 -21.34
CA TRP A 179 24.35 -8.91 -20.25
C TRP A 179 24.87 -9.74 -19.09
N THR A 180 25.90 -9.23 -18.43
CA THR A 180 26.46 -9.86 -17.23
C THR A 180 26.02 -9.09 -15.98
N VAL A 181 25.46 -9.79 -15.01
CA VAL A 181 25.14 -9.24 -13.69
C VAL A 181 26.43 -9.11 -12.90
N VAL A 182 26.85 -7.89 -12.55
CA VAL A 182 28.11 -7.61 -11.86
C VAL A 182 27.94 -7.15 -10.42
N GLY A 183 26.72 -6.78 -10.02
CA GLY A 183 26.46 -6.36 -8.65
C GLY A 183 24.98 -6.28 -8.32
N VAL A 184 24.71 -6.19 -7.02
CA VAL A 184 23.39 -5.92 -6.46
C VAL A 184 23.46 -4.61 -5.70
N PHE A 185 22.43 -3.77 -5.87
CA PHE A 185 22.34 -2.49 -5.18
C PHE A 185 21.08 -2.38 -4.31
N THR A 186 21.14 -1.48 -3.34
CA THR A 186 20.00 -1.04 -2.53
C THR A 186 19.82 0.46 -2.70
N SER A 187 18.58 0.92 -2.53
CA SER A 187 18.20 2.34 -2.65
C SER A 187 17.22 2.74 -1.53
N GLY A 188 17.46 2.24 -0.32
CA GLY A 188 16.62 2.56 0.84
C GLY A 188 15.22 1.96 0.82
N GLY A 189 14.98 0.90 0.01
CA GLY A 189 13.69 0.22 -0.09
C GLY A 189 12.71 0.85 -1.09
N ASP A 190 13.14 1.82 -1.89
CA ASP A 190 12.35 2.52 -2.89
C ASP A 190 12.08 1.70 -4.17
N VAL A 191 11.47 2.32 -5.19
CA VAL A 191 11.10 1.63 -6.44
C VAL A 191 12.30 1.16 -7.24
N HIS A 192 13.45 1.84 -7.14
CA HIS A 192 14.65 1.49 -7.89
C HIS A 192 15.22 0.14 -7.49
N GLU A 193 14.92 -0.36 -6.29
CA GLU A 193 15.29 -1.72 -5.90
C GLU A 193 14.60 -2.82 -6.73
N SER A 194 13.57 -2.47 -7.50
CA SER A 194 12.88 -3.38 -8.43
C SER A 194 13.42 -3.30 -9.87
N GLU A 195 14.47 -2.51 -10.11
CA GLU A 195 14.99 -2.22 -11.44
C GLU A 195 16.33 -2.95 -11.72
N ILE A 196 16.68 -3.04 -13.01
CA ILE A 196 17.99 -3.44 -13.51
C ILE A 196 18.65 -2.20 -14.09
N TRP A 197 19.87 -1.87 -13.65
CA TRP A 197 20.58 -0.68 -14.10
C TRP A 197 21.81 -1.02 -14.94
N ALA A 198 22.01 -0.24 -16.02
CA ALA A 198 23.14 -0.35 -16.95
C ALA A 198 23.64 1.02 -17.39
N ASP A 199 24.71 1.02 -18.15
CA ASP A 199 25.18 2.23 -18.87
C ASP A 199 24.14 2.67 -19.92
N ALA A 200 23.82 3.98 -19.93
CA ALA A 200 22.78 4.52 -20.79
C ALA A 200 23.10 4.40 -22.29
N ASP A 201 24.38 4.60 -22.68
CA ASP A 201 24.78 4.56 -24.09
C ASP A 201 24.74 3.11 -24.62
N VAL A 202 25.13 2.13 -23.78
CA VAL A 202 25.05 0.70 -24.11
C VAL A 202 23.59 0.26 -24.19
N ALA A 203 22.76 0.71 -23.25
CA ALA A 203 21.33 0.42 -23.23
C ALA A 203 20.62 0.99 -24.46
N MET A 204 20.88 2.25 -24.85
CA MET A 204 20.33 2.87 -26.06
C MET A 204 20.67 2.07 -27.31
N SER A 205 21.93 1.63 -27.43
CA SER A 205 22.37 0.81 -28.55
C SER A 205 21.65 -0.55 -28.57
N ALA A 206 21.59 -1.25 -27.44
CA ALA A 206 21.00 -2.57 -27.35
C ALA A 206 19.47 -2.57 -27.61
N PHE A 207 18.79 -1.54 -27.14
CA PHE A 207 17.34 -1.41 -27.29
C PHE A 207 16.91 -0.55 -28.50
N ARG A 208 17.87 -0.12 -29.34
CA ARG A 208 17.66 0.70 -30.55
C ARG A 208 16.85 1.97 -30.25
N ARG A 209 17.31 2.73 -29.25
CA ARG A 209 16.70 4.00 -28.83
C ARG A 209 17.62 5.16 -29.19
N ASP A 210 17.04 6.26 -29.70
CA ASP A 210 17.78 7.43 -30.14
C ASP A 210 17.77 8.57 -29.11
N GLY A 211 16.96 8.47 -28.06
CA GLY A 211 16.80 9.48 -27.02
C GLY A 211 16.54 8.86 -25.64
N PHE A 212 16.38 9.72 -24.66
CA PHE A 212 16.11 9.37 -23.28
C PHE A 212 14.60 9.42 -22.97
N GLN A 213 14.17 8.72 -21.94
CA GLN A 213 12.81 8.78 -21.44
C GLN A 213 12.64 9.88 -20.40
N SER A 214 13.68 10.11 -19.59
CA SER A 214 13.66 11.13 -18.55
C SER A 214 15.04 11.74 -18.37
N VAL A 215 15.06 12.91 -17.73
CA VAL A 215 16.29 13.51 -17.22
C VAL A 215 16.07 13.80 -15.74
N THR A 216 16.86 13.15 -14.88
CA THR A 216 16.85 13.38 -13.44
C THR A 216 18.00 14.30 -13.05
N ALA A 217 17.72 15.33 -12.26
CA ALA A 217 18.72 16.29 -11.85
C ALA A 217 18.57 16.72 -10.39
N ALA A 218 19.68 17.09 -9.77
CA ALA A 218 19.65 17.77 -8.48
C ALA A 218 19.50 19.29 -8.69
N LEU A 219 18.67 19.94 -7.88
CA LEU A 219 18.50 21.39 -7.87
C LEU A 219 19.66 22.04 -7.08
N GLY A 220 20.17 23.16 -7.58
CA GLY A 220 21.12 23.99 -6.85
C GLY A 220 20.48 24.70 -5.65
N ASP A 221 19.23 25.12 -5.80
CA ASP A 221 18.36 25.59 -4.74
C ASP A 221 17.14 24.65 -4.65
N PRO A 222 17.01 23.83 -3.57
CA PRO A 222 15.90 22.89 -3.40
C PRO A 222 14.58 23.55 -3.02
N SER A 223 14.52 24.87 -2.84
CA SER A 223 13.31 25.60 -2.52
C SER A 223 12.30 25.61 -3.68
N ASP A 224 11.06 26.04 -3.42
CA ASP A 224 10.06 26.24 -4.48
C ASP A 224 10.45 27.37 -5.43
N ALA A 225 11.22 28.34 -4.97
CA ALA A 225 11.79 29.39 -5.81
C ALA A 225 12.81 28.83 -6.81
N GLY A 226 13.68 27.91 -6.38
CA GLY A 226 14.63 27.25 -7.27
C GLY A 226 13.94 26.37 -8.32
N LEU A 227 12.89 25.66 -7.93
CA LEU A 227 12.06 24.90 -8.89
C LEU A 227 11.35 25.83 -9.90
N ALA A 228 10.81 26.97 -9.43
CA ALA A 228 10.17 27.96 -10.29
C ALA A 228 11.18 28.56 -11.30
N ALA A 229 12.39 28.90 -10.85
CA ALA A 229 13.45 29.39 -11.71
C ALA A 229 13.87 28.38 -12.80
N LEU A 230 13.93 27.07 -12.45
CA LEU A 230 14.16 26.01 -13.43
C LEU A 230 13.02 25.95 -14.47
N LYS A 231 11.76 25.93 -14.03
CA LYS A 231 10.60 25.91 -14.92
C LYS A 231 10.55 27.12 -15.83
N GLU A 232 10.87 28.30 -15.33
CA GLU A 232 10.96 29.53 -16.13
C GLU A 232 12.11 29.46 -17.16
N SER A 233 13.27 28.95 -16.77
CA SER A 233 14.41 28.78 -17.67
C SER A 233 14.08 27.84 -18.83
N ILE A 234 13.36 26.75 -18.56
CA ILE A 234 12.87 25.80 -19.58
C ILE A 234 11.82 26.46 -20.49
N ALA A 235 10.88 27.20 -19.91
CA ALA A 235 9.81 27.86 -20.68
C ALA A 235 10.31 28.95 -21.64
N ARG A 236 11.46 29.56 -21.35
CA ARG A 236 12.11 30.55 -22.23
C ARG A 236 12.75 29.92 -23.47
N ASP A 237 13.13 28.65 -23.43
CA ASP A 237 13.72 27.95 -24.58
C ASP A 237 12.66 27.15 -25.32
N ARG A 238 12.22 27.64 -26.46
CA ARG A 238 11.20 27.00 -27.30
C ARG A 238 11.56 25.58 -27.80
N ARG A 239 12.82 25.19 -27.71
CA ARG A 239 13.28 23.84 -28.08
C ARG A 239 12.93 22.83 -27.00
N LEU A 240 12.66 23.28 -25.77
CA LEU A 240 12.42 22.48 -24.60
C LEU A 240 10.91 22.35 -24.34
N ALA A 241 10.27 21.36 -24.97
CA ALA A 241 8.91 20.96 -24.61
C ALA A 241 8.97 19.98 -23.43
N ILE A 242 9.38 20.46 -22.26
CA ILE A 242 9.67 19.65 -21.08
C ILE A 242 8.79 20.08 -19.88
N SER A 243 8.21 19.11 -19.21
CA SER A 243 7.58 19.29 -17.90
C SER A 243 8.55 18.90 -16.79
N VAL A 244 8.51 19.63 -15.68
CA VAL A 244 9.37 19.43 -14.51
C VAL A 244 8.50 19.17 -13.29
N LEU A 245 8.77 18.06 -12.62
CA LEU A 245 8.16 17.69 -11.35
C LEU A 245 9.27 17.40 -10.32
N ARG A 246 9.00 17.62 -9.05
CA ARG A 246 9.87 17.05 -8.01
C ARG A 246 9.80 15.52 -8.08
N GLU A 247 10.91 14.84 -7.86
CA GLU A 247 10.95 13.36 -7.93
C GLU A 247 9.92 12.70 -7.01
N PRO A 248 9.75 13.11 -5.72
CA PRO A 248 8.69 12.56 -4.87
C PRO A 248 7.27 12.87 -5.38
N GLU A 249 7.04 14.03 -5.99
CA GLU A 249 5.75 14.40 -6.57
C GLU A 249 5.38 13.51 -7.76
N TYR A 250 6.36 13.21 -8.61
CA TYR A 250 6.20 12.29 -9.73
C TYR A 250 5.78 10.90 -9.25
N TYR A 251 6.48 10.32 -8.28
CA TYR A 251 6.15 9.01 -7.76
C TYR A 251 4.85 8.99 -6.94
N ALA A 252 4.56 10.05 -6.18
CA ALA A 252 3.28 10.19 -5.47
C ALA A 252 2.08 10.22 -6.43
N LYS A 253 2.20 10.93 -7.57
CA LYS A 253 1.17 10.93 -8.63
C LYS A 253 0.97 9.54 -9.21
N GLN A 254 2.03 8.78 -9.41
CA GLN A 254 1.96 7.40 -9.88
C GLN A 254 1.31 6.46 -8.86
N ALA A 255 1.57 6.70 -7.56
CA ALA A 255 0.99 5.91 -6.48
C ALA A 255 -0.51 6.12 -6.30
N SER A 256 -1.03 7.32 -6.59
CA SER A 256 -2.44 7.67 -6.33
C SER A 256 -3.40 6.82 -7.13
N VAL A 257 -3.16 6.62 -8.41
CA VAL A 257 -4.08 5.90 -9.31
C VAL A 257 -4.30 4.46 -8.88
N LEU A 258 -3.22 3.71 -8.66
CA LEU A 258 -3.33 2.30 -8.24
C LEU A 258 -3.79 2.21 -6.78
N GLY A 259 -3.31 3.10 -5.91
CA GLY A 259 -3.74 3.15 -4.51
C GLY A 259 -5.25 3.38 -4.37
N GLU A 260 -5.83 4.31 -5.13
CA GLU A 260 -7.28 4.56 -5.14
C GLU A 260 -8.08 3.36 -5.66
N LEU A 261 -7.59 2.65 -6.68
CA LEU A 261 -8.22 1.42 -7.16
C LEU A 261 -8.20 0.31 -6.10
N ILE A 262 -7.06 0.10 -5.45
CA ILE A 262 -6.92 -0.91 -4.37
C ILE A 262 -7.84 -0.56 -3.20
N ASP A 263 -7.85 0.70 -2.77
CA ASP A 263 -8.72 1.17 -1.69
C ASP A 263 -10.20 0.99 -2.06
N GLY A 264 -10.59 1.38 -3.28
CA GLY A 264 -11.96 1.23 -3.77
C GLY A 264 -12.42 -0.23 -3.77
N LEU A 265 -11.60 -1.15 -4.26
CA LEU A 265 -11.87 -2.58 -4.23
C LEU A 265 -11.93 -3.11 -2.79
N GLY A 266 -10.98 -2.71 -1.95
CA GLY A 266 -10.93 -3.12 -0.55
C GLY A 266 -12.16 -2.70 0.24
N TYR A 267 -12.59 -1.45 0.11
CA TYR A 267 -13.81 -0.96 0.73
C TYR A 267 -15.06 -1.67 0.19
N SER A 268 -15.16 -1.88 -1.13
CA SER A 268 -16.29 -2.57 -1.74
C SER A 268 -16.45 -3.99 -1.20
N VAL A 269 -15.38 -4.78 -1.23
CA VAL A 269 -15.38 -6.15 -0.70
C VAL A 269 -15.72 -6.15 0.79
N SER A 270 -15.14 -5.23 1.56
CA SER A 270 -15.37 -5.14 3.01
C SER A 270 -16.81 -4.76 3.34
N VAL A 271 -17.47 -3.92 2.55
CA VAL A 271 -18.90 -3.59 2.72
C VAL A 271 -19.76 -4.81 2.49
N PHE A 272 -19.52 -5.58 1.41
CA PHE A 272 -20.28 -6.82 1.17
C PHE A 272 -20.08 -7.84 2.29
N MET A 273 -18.85 -8.04 2.76
CA MET A 273 -18.54 -8.90 3.88
C MET A 273 -19.19 -8.40 5.19
N ALA A 274 -19.20 -7.08 5.43
CA ALA A 274 -19.80 -6.46 6.60
C ALA A 274 -21.32 -6.68 6.64
N VAL A 275 -21.99 -6.60 5.49
CA VAL A 275 -23.42 -6.94 5.37
C VAL A 275 -23.64 -8.39 5.79
N GLY A 276 -22.87 -9.33 5.24
CA GLY A 276 -22.95 -10.74 5.62
C GLY A 276 -22.69 -10.99 7.11
N ALA A 277 -21.65 -10.37 7.67
CA ALA A 277 -21.31 -10.46 9.09
C ALA A 277 -22.40 -9.86 9.99
N THR A 278 -23.03 -8.75 9.56
CA THR A 278 -24.15 -8.13 10.27
C THR A 278 -25.35 -9.06 10.32
N PHE A 279 -25.74 -9.70 9.21
CA PHE A 279 -26.80 -10.70 9.21
C PHE A 279 -26.46 -11.92 10.08
N GLY A 280 -25.22 -12.39 10.04
CA GLY A 280 -24.74 -13.44 10.94
C GLY A 280 -24.85 -13.05 12.42
N ALA A 281 -24.40 -11.84 12.77
CA ALA A 281 -24.54 -11.30 14.11
C ALA A 281 -25.98 -11.15 14.56
N LEU A 282 -26.86 -10.62 13.68
CA LEU A 282 -28.31 -10.54 13.91
C LEU A 282 -28.89 -11.90 14.26
N ASN A 283 -28.62 -12.92 13.45
CA ASN A 283 -29.16 -14.27 13.66
C ASN A 283 -28.67 -14.90 14.98
N CYS A 284 -27.37 -14.77 15.27
CA CYS A 284 -26.78 -15.24 16.52
C CYS A 284 -27.35 -14.51 17.75
N MET A 285 -27.52 -13.19 17.67
CA MET A 285 -28.05 -12.39 18.78
C MET A 285 -29.54 -12.65 18.99
N TYR A 286 -30.33 -12.86 17.92
CA TYR A 286 -31.72 -13.30 18.06
C TYR A 286 -31.82 -14.67 18.74
N SER A 287 -31.01 -15.64 18.37
CA SER A 287 -30.91 -16.94 19.02
C SER A 287 -30.53 -16.82 20.50
N ALA A 288 -29.53 -16.01 20.80
CA ALA A 288 -29.11 -15.74 22.17
C ALA A 288 -30.17 -15.11 23.04
N ILE A 289 -30.98 -14.19 22.50
CA ILE A 289 -32.10 -13.57 23.23
C ILE A 289 -33.23 -14.56 23.41
N THR A 290 -33.56 -15.36 22.41
CA THR A 290 -34.62 -16.38 22.50
C THR A 290 -34.30 -17.38 23.59
N SER A 291 -33.08 -17.84 23.72
CA SER A 291 -32.68 -18.76 24.80
C SER A 291 -32.71 -18.16 26.22
N ARG A 292 -32.82 -16.82 26.33
CA ARG A 292 -32.89 -16.07 27.62
C ARG A 292 -34.23 -15.37 27.85
N GLN A 293 -35.25 -15.68 27.08
CA GLN A 293 -36.54 -14.98 27.18
C GLN A 293 -37.10 -14.98 28.60
N VAL A 294 -37.04 -16.13 29.28
CA VAL A 294 -37.52 -16.28 30.67
C VAL A 294 -36.71 -15.44 31.65
N GLU A 295 -35.37 -15.44 31.52
CA GLU A 295 -34.48 -14.64 32.37
C GLU A 295 -34.79 -13.15 32.22
N ILE A 296 -34.91 -12.66 30.96
CA ILE A 296 -35.22 -11.26 30.63
C ILE A 296 -36.62 -10.90 31.17
N ALA A 297 -37.59 -11.77 31.01
CA ALA A 297 -38.94 -11.57 31.52
C ALA A 297 -38.99 -11.51 33.06
N THR A 298 -38.24 -12.37 33.76
CA THR A 298 -38.09 -12.34 35.21
C THR A 298 -37.46 -11.05 35.70
N LEU A 299 -36.35 -10.60 35.08
CA LEU A 299 -35.75 -9.31 35.41
C LEU A 299 -36.73 -8.14 35.23
N ARG A 300 -37.52 -8.16 34.18
CA ARG A 300 -38.56 -7.14 33.95
C ARG A 300 -39.73 -7.23 34.95
N ALA A 301 -40.11 -8.41 35.35
CA ALA A 301 -41.15 -8.61 36.35
C ALA A 301 -40.77 -8.07 37.75
N ILE A 302 -39.47 -8.13 38.11
CA ILE A 302 -38.94 -7.55 39.37
C ILE A 302 -38.58 -6.07 39.27
N GLY A 303 -38.94 -5.39 38.14
CA GLY A 303 -38.88 -3.95 38.02
C GLY A 303 -37.69 -3.38 37.22
N PHE A 304 -36.89 -4.20 36.53
CA PHE A 304 -35.89 -3.69 35.61
C PHE A 304 -36.54 -3.12 34.35
N GLY A 305 -36.11 -1.91 33.96
CA GLY A 305 -36.62 -1.24 32.77
C GLY A 305 -36.16 -1.89 31.46
N GLY A 306 -36.87 -1.60 30.36
CA GLY A 306 -36.46 -2.07 29.01
C GLY A 306 -35.15 -1.45 28.53
N ALA A 307 -34.87 -0.18 28.83
CA ALA A 307 -33.65 0.49 28.43
C ALA A 307 -32.36 -0.12 29.01
N PRO A 308 -32.28 -0.52 30.31
CA PRO A 308 -31.17 -1.30 30.84
C PRO A 308 -30.93 -2.63 30.12
N VAL A 309 -31.99 -3.31 29.66
CA VAL A 309 -31.87 -4.56 28.90
C VAL A 309 -31.28 -4.30 27.52
N VAL A 310 -31.77 -3.27 26.79
CA VAL A 310 -31.15 -2.85 25.50
C VAL A 310 -29.68 -2.54 25.69
N ALA A 311 -29.33 -1.71 26.67
CA ALA A 311 -27.96 -1.30 26.91
C ALA A 311 -27.03 -2.51 27.20
N SER A 312 -27.50 -3.46 28.02
CA SER A 312 -26.72 -4.65 28.34
C SER A 312 -26.49 -5.57 27.13
N VAL A 313 -27.51 -5.80 26.28
CA VAL A 313 -27.37 -6.57 25.04
C VAL A 313 -26.45 -5.86 24.05
N MET A 314 -26.55 -4.51 23.95
CA MET A 314 -25.66 -3.71 23.11
C MET A 314 -24.19 -3.81 23.57
N VAL A 315 -23.94 -3.73 24.91
CA VAL A 315 -22.57 -3.90 25.43
C VAL A 315 -22.02 -5.28 25.10
N GLU A 316 -22.84 -6.35 25.23
CA GLU A 316 -22.44 -7.71 24.83
C GLU A 316 -22.07 -7.77 23.34
N ALA A 317 -22.90 -7.22 22.45
CA ALA A 317 -22.62 -7.16 21.01
C ALA A 317 -21.34 -6.38 20.69
N LEU A 318 -21.15 -5.24 21.34
CA LEU A 318 -19.95 -4.41 21.15
C LEU A 318 -18.68 -5.07 21.67
N VAL A 319 -18.75 -5.80 22.79
CA VAL A 319 -17.62 -6.58 23.33
C VAL A 319 -17.22 -7.69 22.35
N LEU A 320 -18.19 -8.44 21.82
CA LEU A 320 -17.91 -9.47 20.82
C LEU A 320 -17.33 -8.85 19.53
N ALA A 321 -17.85 -7.70 19.11
CA ALA A 321 -17.32 -6.97 17.97
C ALA A 321 -15.90 -6.47 18.22
N LEU A 322 -15.61 -5.96 19.40
CA LEU A 322 -14.27 -5.52 19.79
C LEU A 322 -13.28 -6.70 19.76
N VAL A 323 -13.67 -7.84 20.34
CA VAL A 323 -12.84 -9.05 20.31
C VAL A 323 -12.59 -9.50 18.86
N GLY A 324 -13.65 -9.56 18.03
CA GLY A 324 -13.52 -9.89 16.62
C GLY A 324 -12.62 -8.92 15.87
N GLY A 325 -12.78 -7.62 16.11
CA GLY A 325 -11.95 -6.57 15.53
C GLY A 325 -10.47 -6.69 15.92
N VAL A 326 -10.20 -6.93 17.20
CA VAL A 326 -8.83 -7.14 17.69
C VAL A 326 -8.22 -8.41 17.10
N VAL A 327 -8.95 -9.51 17.08
CA VAL A 327 -8.46 -10.77 16.48
C VAL A 327 -8.19 -10.59 14.98
N GLY A 328 -9.13 -10.00 14.23
CA GLY A 328 -8.95 -9.74 12.79
C GLY A 328 -7.77 -8.80 12.50
N GLY A 329 -7.64 -7.72 13.26
CA GLY A 329 -6.51 -6.79 13.15
C GLY A 329 -5.18 -7.43 13.52
N ALA A 330 -5.13 -8.26 14.57
CA ALA A 330 -3.93 -8.97 14.97
C ALA A 330 -3.49 -10.02 13.93
N LEU A 331 -4.45 -10.76 13.34
CA LEU A 331 -4.16 -11.69 12.25
C LEU A 331 -3.61 -10.94 11.03
N ALA A 332 -4.24 -9.83 10.64
CA ALA A 332 -3.74 -9.02 9.53
C ALA A 332 -2.32 -8.49 9.81
N TYR A 333 -2.04 -8.04 11.03
CA TYR A 333 -0.70 -7.60 11.42
C TYR A 333 0.33 -8.73 11.32
N VAL A 334 0.07 -9.88 11.94
CA VAL A 334 1.03 -10.99 12.00
C VAL A 334 1.34 -11.59 10.62
N TYR A 335 0.33 -11.68 9.74
CA TYR A 335 0.49 -12.32 8.43
C TYR A 335 0.84 -11.36 7.29
N CYS A 336 0.44 -10.10 7.40
CA CYS A 336 0.62 -9.15 6.30
C CYS A 336 1.76 -8.15 6.56
N ASP A 337 2.01 -7.69 7.79
CA ASP A 337 3.01 -6.66 8.03
C ASP A 337 4.41 -7.12 7.61
N GLY A 338 5.07 -6.36 6.73
CA GLY A 338 6.38 -6.72 6.16
C GLY A 338 6.35 -7.81 5.09
N ALA A 339 5.19 -8.35 4.73
CA ALA A 339 5.10 -9.29 3.61
C ALA A 339 5.36 -8.56 2.29
N SER A 340 6.34 -9.04 1.52
CA SER A 340 6.70 -8.43 0.23
C SER A 340 5.82 -8.97 -0.89
N LEU A 341 5.20 -8.06 -1.61
CA LEU A 341 4.44 -8.36 -2.82
C LEU A 341 4.94 -7.47 -3.97
N SER A 342 4.79 -7.92 -5.20
CA SER A 342 4.94 -7.03 -6.36
C SER A 342 3.65 -6.97 -7.15
N THR A 343 3.29 -5.77 -7.56
CA THR A 343 2.13 -5.52 -8.41
C THR A 343 2.53 -4.77 -9.67
N LEU A 344 1.72 -4.93 -10.70
CA LEU A 344 1.92 -4.19 -11.94
C LEU A 344 1.49 -2.74 -11.74
N ASN A 345 2.39 -1.81 -11.98
CA ASN A 345 2.04 -0.40 -12.11
C ASN A 345 1.44 -0.16 -13.52
N PHE A 346 0.16 0.14 -13.60
CA PHE A 346 -0.53 0.31 -14.87
C PHE A 346 -0.04 1.52 -15.69
N ASN A 347 0.57 2.52 -15.07
CA ASN A 347 1.12 3.68 -15.77
C ASN A 347 2.47 3.38 -16.43
N THR A 348 3.26 2.52 -15.82
CA THR A 348 4.61 2.19 -16.28
C THR A 348 4.71 0.76 -16.81
N PHE A 349 3.65 -0.05 -16.71
CA PHE A 349 3.64 -1.48 -17.03
C PHE A 349 4.79 -2.27 -16.37
N SER A 350 5.36 -1.72 -15.31
CA SER A 350 6.45 -2.30 -14.54
C SER A 350 5.95 -3.00 -13.30
N GLN A 351 6.66 -4.04 -12.88
CA GLN A 351 6.43 -4.63 -11.57
C GLN A 351 7.19 -3.83 -10.52
N VAL A 352 6.45 -3.32 -9.54
CA VAL A 352 6.99 -2.64 -8.37
C VAL A 352 6.82 -3.56 -7.17
N ALA A 353 7.94 -3.91 -6.55
CA ALA A 353 7.95 -4.64 -5.29
C ALA A 353 7.79 -3.67 -4.12
N PHE A 354 6.87 -3.99 -3.22
CA PHE A 354 6.63 -3.21 -2.02
C PHE A 354 6.27 -4.15 -0.86
N ASP A 355 6.45 -3.66 0.35
CA ASP A 355 6.13 -4.40 1.55
C ASP A 355 4.80 -3.90 2.12
N PHE A 356 3.92 -4.82 2.51
CA PHE A 356 2.68 -4.46 3.20
C PHE A 356 3.00 -3.70 4.48
N ARG A 357 2.20 -2.69 4.77
CA ARG A 357 2.40 -1.86 5.95
C ARG A 357 1.12 -1.73 6.75
N VAL A 358 1.06 -2.43 7.88
CA VAL A 358 -0.06 -2.33 8.82
C VAL A 358 0.21 -1.21 9.81
N THR A 359 -0.48 -0.08 9.69
CA THR A 359 -0.33 1.06 10.58
C THR A 359 -1.36 1.04 11.70
N ALA A 360 -1.07 1.73 12.82
CA ALA A 360 -2.02 1.90 13.90
C ALA A 360 -3.33 2.57 13.44
N ALA A 361 -3.24 3.46 12.45
CA ALA A 361 -4.41 4.13 11.85
C ALA A 361 -5.31 3.12 11.12
N LEU A 362 -4.74 2.15 10.40
CA LEU A 362 -5.49 1.09 9.74
C LEU A 362 -6.16 0.15 10.73
N LEU A 363 -5.46 -0.22 11.82
CA LEU A 363 -6.04 -1.02 12.89
C LEU A 363 -7.21 -0.29 13.57
N ALA A 364 -7.06 1.01 13.84
CA ALA A 364 -8.14 1.83 14.39
C ALA A 364 -9.35 1.92 13.43
N LYS A 365 -9.13 2.07 12.12
CA LYS A 365 -10.21 2.00 11.11
C LYS A 365 -10.91 0.64 11.13
N GLY A 366 -10.15 -0.46 11.13
CA GLY A 366 -10.71 -1.81 11.22
C GLY A 366 -11.56 -2.02 12.49
N LEU A 367 -11.07 -1.52 13.62
CA LEU A 367 -11.81 -1.57 14.89
C LEU A 367 -13.08 -0.73 14.84
N GLY A 368 -13.04 0.46 14.21
CA GLY A 368 -14.23 1.28 13.95
C GLY A 368 -15.29 0.53 13.15
N TRP A 369 -14.89 -0.16 12.08
CA TRP A 369 -15.78 -1.01 11.30
C TRP A 369 -16.37 -2.16 12.12
N ALA A 370 -15.57 -2.82 12.96
CA ALA A 370 -16.05 -3.86 13.87
C ALA A 370 -17.17 -3.33 14.79
N LEU A 371 -16.95 -2.15 15.39
CA LEU A 371 -17.94 -1.54 16.27
C LEU A 371 -19.23 -1.14 15.53
N VAL A 372 -19.12 -0.65 14.29
CA VAL A 372 -20.31 -0.36 13.45
C VAL A 372 -21.10 -1.63 13.16
N ILE A 373 -20.44 -2.73 12.78
CA ILE A 373 -21.08 -4.02 12.52
C ILE A 373 -21.74 -4.54 13.82
N GLY A 374 -21.03 -4.46 14.96
CA GLY A 374 -21.57 -4.84 16.26
C GLY A 374 -22.79 -4.03 16.68
N LEU A 375 -22.78 -2.73 16.40
CA LEU A 375 -23.91 -1.83 16.66
C LEU A 375 -25.12 -2.20 15.79
N LEU A 376 -24.91 -2.37 14.48
CA LEU A 376 -26.00 -2.70 13.54
C LEU A 376 -26.54 -4.11 13.78
N GLY A 377 -25.68 -5.09 14.07
CA GLY A 377 -26.06 -6.47 14.36
C GLY A 377 -26.69 -6.65 15.74
N GLY A 378 -26.33 -5.81 16.72
CA GLY A 378 -26.85 -5.90 18.10
C GLY A 378 -28.15 -5.12 18.35
N LEU A 379 -28.36 -3.98 17.66
CA LEU A 379 -29.45 -3.06 17.97
C LEU A 379 -30.85 -3.65 17.75
N PRO A 380 -31.18 -4.25 16.59
CA PRO A 380 -32.53 -4.81 16.38
C PRO A 380 -32.90 -5.94 17.37
N PRO A 381 -31.99 -6.92 17.65
CA PRO A 381 -32.26 -7.93 18.69
C PRO A 381 -32.43 -7.33 20.08
N ALA A 382 -31.59 -6.33 20.45
CA ALA A 382 -31.68 -5.67 21.74
C ALA A 382 -33.03 -4.95 21.97
N VAL A 383 -33.49 -4.22 20.94
CA VAL A 383 -34.80 -3.57 20.98
C VAL A 383 -35.95 -4.61 21.09
N ARG A 384 -35.83 -5.72 20.38
CA ARG A 384 -36.83 -6.81 20.47
C ARG A 384 -36.85 -7.41 21.89
N ALA A 385 -35.69 -7.65 22.51
CA ALA A 385 -35.59 -8.14 23.87
C ALA A 385 -36.32 -7.23 24.88
N ALA A 386 -36.19 -5.93 24.74
CA ALA A 386 -36.85 -4.95 25.60
C ALA A 386 -38.37 -4.84 25.39
N ARG A 387 -38.88 -5.27 24.22
CA ARG A 387 -40.32 -5.21 23.88
C ARG A 387 -41.06 -6.52 24.16
N LEU A 388 -40.40 -7.58 24.62
CA LEU A 388 -41.05 -8.87 24.92
C LEU A 388 -42.09 -8.70 26.02
N PRO A 389 -43.36 -9.15 25.81
CA PRO A 389 -44.40 -9.13 26.83
C PRO A 389 -44.03 -10.11 27.95
N VAL A 390 -43.93 -9.61 29.20
CA VAL A 390 -43.55 -10.40 30.39
C VAL A 390 -44.46 -11.61 30.58
N THR A 391 -45.77 -11.43 30.37
CA THR A 391 -46.79 -12.47 30.53
C THR A 391 -46.66 -13.62 29.54
N VAL A 392 -46.23 -13.35 28.30
CA VAL A 392 -46.06 -14.38 27.26
C VAL A 392 -44.78 -15.17 27.50
N ALA A 393 -43.68 -14.50 27.85
CA ALA A 393 -42.39 -15.12 28.05
C ALA A 393 -42.32 -16.04 29.30
N LEU A 394 -43.12 -15.77 30.34
CA LEU A 394 -43.23 -16.63 31.52
C LEU A 394 -44.17 -17.83 31.32
N ARG A 395 -44.96 -17.87 30.25
CA ARG A 395 -45.88 -18.97 29.93
C ARG A 395 -45.28 -20.06 29.04
N THR A 396 -44.21 -19.74 28.35
CA THR A 396 -43.53 -20.61 27.39
C THR A 396 -42.29 -21.33 27.95
N GLY A 397 -42.01 -21.16 29.23
CA GLY A 397 -40.98 -21.86 30.00
C GLY A 397 -41.64 -22.85 30.98
#